data_7de95392774f06ee2b02a64303a9456c
#
_entry.id   7de95392774f06ee2b02a64303a9456c
#
_cell.length_a   1.000
_cell.length_b   1.000
_cell.length_c   1.000
_cell.angle_alpha   90.00
_cell.angle_beta   90.00
_cell.angle_gamma   90.00
#
_symmetry.space_group_name_H-M   'P 1'
#
loop_
_entity.id
_entity.type
_entity.pdbx_description
1 polymer ?
#
loop_
_entity_poly.entity_id
_entity_poly.type
_entity_poly.pdbx_seq_one_letter_code
_entity_poly.pdbx_strand_id
1 'polypeptide(L)'
;MAEQQNSSFFDRLTKLFSTQAIVKIDKDGKRKVVDVDDRQQGGTNLMNLRDRYTKLQRSFYGDQMAAQSMAYHQVRRELFRDYDAMDNDPIISSALDIYADECTLKNEFGEVIQIKTQNERVKEILENLFYDILNVEFNLWSWTRNMVKYGDFFLLQEIQPGAGIINVKPLPVYETERLENTDPNNPNYVKFKVMHDPNGKGEYENYEVVHFRLLSDTNFLPYGKAMIENGRRIWKQVSLMEDAMLIHRIMRAPD
;
A
#
# COMPACT_ATOMS: atom_id res chain seq x y z
N MET A 1 46.40 -10.59 35.96
CA MET A 1 46.23 -11.73 35.03
C MET A 1 44.80 -11.71 34.52
N ALA A 2 44.60 -11.23 33.30
CA ALA A 2 43.28 -11.17 32.69
C ALA A 2 43.07 -12.43 31.86
N GLU A 3 42.14 -13.28 32.29
CA GLU A 3 41.68 -14.43 31.52
C GLU A 3 41.02 -13.94 30.22
N GLN A 4 41.67 -14.18 29.09
CA GLN A 4 41.05 -14.13 27.77
C GLN A 4 40.13 -15.35 27.64
N GLN A 5 38.83 -15.17 27.86
CA GLN A 5 37.82 -16.13 27.44
C GLN A 5 37.80 -16.23 25.92
N ASN A 6 38.37 -17.30 25.41
CA ASN A 6 38.18 -17.72 24.01
C ASN A 6 36.73 -18.12 23.79
N SER A 7 35.89 -17.17 23.39
CA SER A 7 34.53 -17.49 22.96
C SER A 7 34.59 -18.39 21.73
N SER A 8 33.93 -19.54 21.81
CA SER A 8 33.84 -20.54 20.73
C SER A 8 33.36 -19.89 19.43
N PHE A 9 33.84 -20.37 18.28
CA PHE A 9 33.40 -19.94 16.95
C PHE A 9 31.86 -19.99 16.81
N PHE A 10 31.22 -20.97 17.41
CA PHE A 10 29.75 -21.09 17.46
C PHE A 10 29.07 -19.99 18.27
N ASP A 11 29.66 -19.52 19.37
CA ASP A 11 29.11 -18.39 20.13
C ASP A 11 29.22 -17.07 19.36
N ARG A 12 30.23 -16.94 18.51
CA ARG A 12 30.34 -15.77 17.61
C ARG A 12 29.34 -15.82 16.47
N LEU A 13 29.06 -17.02 15.94
CA LEU A 13 28.06 -17.23 14.89
C LEU A 13 26.62 -17.03 15.43
N THR A 14 26.29 -17.56 16.58
CA THR A 14 24.99 -17.33 17.22
C THR A 14 24.75 -15.86 17.55
N LYS A 15 25.79 -15.11 17.98
CA LYS A 15 25.70 -13.67 18.18
C LYS A 15 25.50 -12.85 16.90
N LEU A 16 26.02 -13.33 15.76
CA LEU A 16 25.80 -12.70 14.45
C LEU A 16 24.38 -12.87 13.93
N PHE A 17 23.72 -13.98 14.27
CA PHE A 17 22.35 -14.27 13.86
C PHE A 17 21.30 -13.94 14.92
N SER A 18 21.71 -13.54 16.14
CA SER A 18 20.78 -13.04 17.12
C SER A 18 20.35 -11.62 16.72
N THR A 19 19.05 -11.42 16.58
CA THR A 19 18.41 -10.15 16.21
C THR A 19 18.66 -8.99 17.20
N GLN A 20 19.50 -9.18 18.20
CA GLN A 20 19.73 -8.25 19.32
C GLN A 20 21.11 -7.58 19.32
N ALA A 21 22.03 -7.94 18.46
CA ALA A 21 23.38 -7.38 18.46
C ALA A 21 23.59 -6.29 17.40
N ILE A 22 23.91 -5.08 17.79
CA ILE A 22 24.32 -3.99 16.91
C ILE A 22 25.83 -3.85 16.94
N VAL A 23 26.50 -3.96 15.79
CA VAL A 23 27.92 -3.73 15.65
C VAL A 23 28.15 -2.22 15.43
N LYS A 24 28.76 -1.54 16.38
CA LYS A 24 29.24 -0.15 16.22
C LYS A 24 30.74 -0.14 15.90
N ILE A 25 31.12 0.71 14.97
CA ILE A 25 32.53 1.02 14.71
C ILE A 25 32.88 2.26 15.53
N ASP A 26 33.83 2.13 16.44
CA ASP A 26 34.34 3.23 17.24
C ASP A 26 35.25 4.15 16.42
N LYS A 27 35.51 5.37 16.91
CA LYS A 27 36.36 6.36 16.22
C LYS A 27 37.77 5.84 15.88
N ASP A 28 38.21 4.80 16.56
CA ASP A 28 39.49 4.13 16.34
C ASP A 28 39.44 2.92 15.37
N GLY A 29 38.31 2.76 14.64
CA GLY A 29 38.14 1.69 13.65
C GLY A 29 37.89 0.29 14.25
N LYS A 30 37.76 0.16 15.57
CA LYS A 30 37.46 -1.12 16.23
C LYS A 30 35.98 -1.42 16.27
N ARG A 31 35.63 -2.63 15.88
CA ARG A 31 34.23 -3.13 15.94
C ARG A 31 33.86 -3.52 17.36
N LYS A 32 32.85 -2.88 17.92
CA LYS A 32 32.28 -3.22 19.23
C LYS A 32 30.84 -3.73 19.04
N VAL A 33 30.59 -4.93 19.54
CA VAL A 33 29.23 -5.50 19.58
C VAL A 33 28.54 -4.94 20.83
N VAL A 34 27.42 -4.25 20.65
CA VAL A 34 26.62 -3.70 21.74
C VAL A 34 25.37 -4.55 21.86
N ASP A 35 25.21 -5.24 22.99
CA ASP A 35 23.96 -5.92 23.34
C ASP A 35 22.85 -4.90 23.58
N VAL A 36 21.68 -5.15 23.01
CA VAL A 36 20.54 -4.23 23.05
C VAL A 36 19.75 -4.35 24.37
N ASP A 37 20.06 -5.32 25.20
CA ASP A 37 19.32 -5.59 26.44
C ASP A 37 19.51 -4.53 27.56
N ASP A 38 20.43 -3.59 27.42
CA ASP A 38 20.75 -2.61 28.47
C ASP A 38 20.00 -1.27 28.35
N ARG A 39 18.95 -1.17 27.53
CA ARG A 39 18.14 0.05 27.46
C ARG A 39 16.66 -0.19 27.70
N GLN A 40 16.33 -0.17 29.01
CA GLN A 40 15.08 0.32 29.58
C GLN A 40 13.79 -0.45 29.28
N GLN A 41 13.43 -1.16 30.28
CA GLN A 41 12.07 -1.26 30.82
C GLN A 41 11.31 0.06 30.66
N GLY A 42 10.26 0.06 29.86
CA GLY A 42 9.27 1.12 29.86
C GLY A 42 8.99 1.75 28.51
N GLY A 43 8.15 1.13 27.70
CA GLY A 43 7.56 1.75 26.53
C GLY A 43 7.36 0.77 25.38
N THR A 44 6.16 0.38 25.22
CA THR A 44 5.51 -0.40 24.15
C THR A 44 6.40 -0.82 22.98
N ASN A 45 6.62 -2.11 22.85
CA ASN A 45 7.35 -2.80 21.77
C ASN A 45 6.95 -2.38 20.34
N LEU A 46 5.77 -1.79 20.16
CA LEU A 46 5.25 -1.28 18.88
C LEU A 46 5.96 0.00 18.40
N MET A 47 6.34 0.91 19.32
CA MET A 47 7.12 2.11 18.95
C MET A 47 8.54 1.75 18.52
N ASN A 48 9.16 0.78 19.19
CA ASN A 48 10.50 0.32 18.83
C ASN A 48 10.55 -0.42 17.48
N LEU A 49 9.51 -1.12 17.11
CA LEU A 49 9.40 -1.75 15.79
C LEU A 49 9.24 -0.70 14.68
N ARG A 50 8.46 0.33 14.92
CA ARG A 50 8.28 1.45 13.99
C ARG A 50 9.57 2.24 13.79
N ASP A 51 10.30 2.52 14.86
CA ASP A 51 11.60 3.22 14.80
C ASP A 51 12.70 2.37 14.15
N ARG A 52 12.67 1.05 14.33
CA ARG A 52 13.56 0.13 13.62
C ARG A 52 13.25 0.09 12.12
N TYR A 53 11.98 0.08 11.77
CA TYR A 53 11.53 0.07 10.38
C TYR A 53 11.91 1.38 9.67
N THR A 54 11.70 2.53 10.32
CA THR A 54 12.13 3.84 9.80
C THR A 54 13.66 3.99 9.73
N LYS A 55 14.39 3.39 10.66
CA LYS A 55 15.88 3.40 10.62
C LYS A 55 16.43 2.46 9.56
N LEU A 56 15.86 1.28 9.36
CA LEU A 56 16.19 0.39 8.25
C LEU A 56 15.86 1.04 6.91
N GLN A 57 14.71 1.65 6.81
CA GLN A 57 14.32 2.44 5.66
C GLN A 57 15.35 3.56 5.37
N ARG A 58 15.74 4.35 6.37
CA ARG A 58 16.72 5.43 6.24
C ARG A 58 18.13 4.95 5.89
N SER A 59 18.57 3.80 6.38
CA SER A 59 19.92 3.28 6.09
C SER A 59 20.06 2.69 4.68
N PHE A 60 18.96 2.20 4.11
CA PHE A 60 18.91 1.70 2.74
C PHE A 60 18.65 2.81 1.70
N TYR A 61 18.14 3.97 2.12
CA TYR A 61 17.50 4.95 1.26
C TYR A 61 18.29 6.27 1.07
N GLY A 62 19.59 6.31 1.31
CA GLY A 62 20.43 7.43 0.90
C GLY A 62 20.30 7.74 -0.61
N ASP A 63 21.32 7.81 -1.36
CA ASP A 63 21.31 8.18 -2.79
C ASP A 63 20.67 7.15 -3.76
N GLN A 64 20.34 5.94 -3.30
CA GLN A 64 19.66 4.93 -4.11
C GLN A 64 18.12 5.11 -4.18
N MET A 65 17.57 6.04 -3.41
CA MET A 65 16.12 6.18 -3.25
C MET A 65 15.39 6.54 -4.55
N ALA A 66 15.93 7.43 -5.34
CA ALA A 66 15.33 7.84 -6.61
C ALA A 66 15.30 6.70 -7.64
N ALA A 67 16.39 5.93 -7.74
CA ALA A 67 16.48 4.81 -8.66
C ALA A 67 15.61 3.61 -8.21
N GLN A 68 15.53 3.37 -6.90
CA GLN A 68 14.70 2.30 -6.35
C GLN A 68 13.20 2.65 -6.40
N SER A 69 12.83 3.91 -6.18
CA SER A 69 11.43 4.33 -6.33
C SER A 69 10.98 4.16 -7.77
N MET A 70 11.77 4.55 -8.76
CA MET A 70 11.48 4.32 -10.17
C MET A 70 11.33 2.83 -10.50
N ALA A 71 12.22 1.98 -10.00
CA ALA A 71 12.14 0.53 -10.18
C ALA A 71 10.88 -0.06 -9.51
N TYR A 72 10.54 0.41 -8.32
CA TYR A 72 9.34 -0.01 -7.60
C TYR A 72 8.05 0.38 -8.34
N HIS A 73 7.99 1.59 -8.90
CA HIS A 73 6.85 2.04 -9.71
C HIS A 73 6.70 1.26 -11.01
N GLN A 74 7.82 0.88 -11.64
CA GLN A 74 7.76 -0.01 -12.82
C GLN A 74 7.18 -1.36 -12.46
N VAL A 75 7.63 -1.97 -11.36
CA VAL A 75 7.08 -3.25 -10.87
C VAL A 75 5.58 -3.12 -10.56
N ARG A 76 5.14 -2.03 -9.89
CA ARG A 76 3.70 -1.80 -9.65
C ARG A 76 2.90 -1.70 -10.95
N ARG A 77 3.41 -1.00 -11.95
CA ARG A 77 2.75 -0.90 -13.25
C ARG A 77 2.61 -2.25 -13.94
N GLU A 78 3.62 -3.10 -13.84
CA GLU A 78 3.54 -4.47 -14.36
C GLU A 78 2.50 -5.31 -13.59
N LEU A 79 2.46 -5.18 -12.27
CA LEU A 79 1.42 -5.83 -11.46
C LEU A 79 0.02 -5.39 -11.88
N PHE A 80 -0.20 -4.10 -12.06
CA PHE A 80 -1.49 -3.57 -12.48
C PHE A 80 -1.90 -4.05 -13.88
N ARG A 81 -0.94 -4.15 -14.83
CA ARG A 81 -1.21 -4.76 -16.14
C ARG A 81 -1.65 -6.22 -16.03
N ASP A 82 -0.99 -6.98 -15.14
CA ASP A 82 -1.41 -8.35 -14.85
C ASP A 82 -2.84 -8.38 -14.29
N TYR A 83 -3.19 -7.47 -13.35
CA TYR A 83 -4.54 -7.39 -12.80
C TYR A 83 -5.59 -7.00 -13.83
N ASP A 84 -5.27 -6.11 -14.76
CA ASP A 84 -6.15 -5.77 -15.86
C ASP A 84 -6.38 -6.95 -16.79
N ALA A 85 -5.32 -7.71 -17.08
CA ALA A 85 -5.43 -8.93 -17.86
C ALA A 85 -6.25 -10.02 -17.14
N MET A 86 -6.08 -10.16 -15.82
CA MET A 86 -6.87 -11.07 -15.00
C MET A 86 -8.36 -10.68 -14.93
N ASP A 87 -8.68 -9.39 -14.93
CA ASP A 87 -10.06 -8.89 -14.93
C ASP A 87 -10.82 -9.19 -16.24
N ASN A 88 -10.11 -9.50 -17.31
CA ASN A 88 -10.73 -9.99 -18.55
C ASN A 88 -11.20 -11.46 -18.44
N ASP A 89 -10.74 -12.20 -17.45
CA ASP A 89 -11.23 -13.54 -17.15
C ASP A 89 -12.60 -13.44 -16.45
N PRO A 90 -13.66 -14.05 -17.00
CA PRO A 90 -15.02 -13.92 -16.48
C PRO A 90 -15.17 -14.45 -15.04
N ILE A 91 -14.36 -15.42 -14.63
CA ILE A 91 -14.40 -15.97 -13.27
C ILE A 91 -13.84 -14.96 -12.28
N ILE A 92 -12.69 -14.36 -12.62
CA ILE A 92 -12.03 -13.37 -11.76
C ILE A 92 -12.84 -12.08 -11.72
N SER A 93 -13.35 -11.62 -12.86
CA SER A 93 -14.21 -10.44 -12.94
C SER A 93 -15.45 -10.60 -12.07
N SER A 94 -16.15 -11.74 -12.18
CA SER A 94 -17.32 -12.04 -11.35
C SER A 94 -16.97 -12.09 -9.85
N ALA A 95 -15.80 -12.61 -9.49
CA ALA A 95 -15.36 -12.59 -8.10
C ALA A 95 -15.13 -11.17 -7.57
N LEU A 96 -14.54 -10.28 -8.38
CA LEU A 96 -14.36 -8.87 -8.03
C LEU A 96 -15.71 -8.15 -7.85
N ASP A 97 -16.68 -8.45 -8.73
CA ASP A 97 -18.03 -7.89 -8.64
C ASP A 97 -18.74 -8.34 -7.36
N ILE A 98 -18.65 -9.63 -7.01
CA ILE A 98 -19.22 -10.16 -5.76
C ILE A 98 -18.60 -9.46 -4.53
N TYR A 99 -17.28 -9.25 -4.51
CA TYR A 99 -16.66 -8.50 -3.41
C TYR A 99 -17.17 -7.06 -3.33
N ALA A 100 -17.36 -6.40 -4.47
CA ALA A 100 -17.91 -5.04 -4.50
C ALA A 100 -19.36 -5.03 -4.03
N ASP A 101 -20.19 -5.98 -4.46
CA ASP A 101 -21.58 -6.11 -4.07
C ASP A 101 -21.72 -6.35 -2.56
N GLU A 102 -20.94 -7.28 -2.00
CA GLU A 102 -20.97 -7.59 -0.56
C GLU A 102 -20.48 -6.42 0.31
N CYS A 103 -19.56 -5.61 -0.18
CA CYS A 103 -19.10 -4.41 0.54
C CYS A 103 -20.10 -3.24 0.47
N THR A 104 -21.04 -3.26 -0.49
CA THR A 104 -22.00 -2.18 -0.74
C THR A 104 -23.44 -2.61 -0.54
N LEU A 105 -23.66 -3.62 0.31
CA LEU A 105 -25.00 -4.09 0.66
C LEU A 105 -25.82 -2.97 1.28
N LYS A 106 -27.06 -2.86 0.81
CA LYS A 106 -28.02 -1.92 1.36
C LYS A 106 -28.65 -2.47 2.64
N ASN A 107 -28.85 -1.59 3.61
CA ASN A 107 -29.56 -1.91 4.82
C ASN A 107 -31.09 -2.09 4.54
N GLU A 108 -31.86 -2.39 5.58
CA GLU A 108 -33.33 -2.52 5.48
C GLU A 108 -34.05 -1.24 5.00
N PHE A 109 -33.40 -0.09 5.15
CA PHE A 109 -33.88 1.23 4.70
C PHE A 109 -33.45 1.58 3.26
N GLY A 110 -32.66 0.72 2.60
CA GLY A 110 -32.16 0.93 1.25
C GLY A 110 -30.91 1.81 1.16
N GLU A 111 -30.28 2.14 2.28
CA GLU A 111 -29.09 2.96 2.39
C GLU A 111 -27.83 2.08 2.50
N VAL A 112 -26.73 2.45 1.82
CA VAL A 112 -25.42 1.81 1.95
C VAL A 112 -24.63 2.45 3.09
N ILE A 113 -24.78 3.77 3.26
CA ILE A 113 -24.07 4.56 4.28
C ILE A 113 -25.08 5.02 5.33
N GLN A 114 -24.74 4.85 6.59
CA GLN A 114 -25.53 5.36 7.70
C GLN A 114 -24.71 6.30 8.55
N ILE A 115 -25.19 7.56 8.68
CA ILE A 115 -24.53 8.58 9.48
C ILE A 115 -25.18 8.62 10.86
N LYS A 116 -24.39 8.30 11.91
CA LYS A 116 -24.84 8.33 13.31
C LYS A 116 -24.07 9.40 14.08
N THR A 117 -24.79 10.41 14.54
CA THR A 117 -24.23 11.49 15.37
C THR A 117 -25.26 11.97 16.37
N GLN A 118 -24.81 12.53 17.49
CA GLN A 118 -25.69 13.09 18.52
C GLN A 118 -26.15 14.52 18.20
N ASN A 119 -25.50 15.18 17.25
CA ASN A 119 -25.80 16.57 16.89
C ASN A 119 -26.50 16.62 15.52
N GLU A 120 -27.77 16.96 15.52
CA GLU A 120 -28.60 17.04 14.31
C GLU A 120 -28.03 17.98 13.25
N ARG A 121 -27.45 19.11 13.65
CA ARG A 121 -26.83 20.05 12.69
C ARG A 121 -25.61 19.45 11.99
N VAL A 122 -24.81 18.67 12.71
CA VAL A 122 -23.65 17.95 12.13
C VAL A 122 -24.14 16.85 11.20
N LYS A 123 -25.21 16.17 11.57
CA LYS A 123 -25.84 15.13 10.75
C LYS A 123 -26.29 15.70 9.40
N GLU A 124 -27.05 16.78 9.42
CA GLU A 124 -27.55 17.45 8.22
C GLU A 124 -26.40 17.88 7.27
N ILE A 125 -25.32 18.46 7.83
CA ILE A 125 -24.14 18.83 7.03
C ILE A 125 -23.47 17.62 6.39
N LEU A 126 -23.31 16.53 7.14
CA LEU A 126 -22.70 15.32 6.64
C LEU A 126 -23.59 14.60 5.62
N GLU A 127 -24.89 14.55 5.84
CA GLU A 127 -25.84 13.99 4.89
C GLU A 127 -25.80 14.75 3.56
N ASN A 128 -25.87 16.07 3.61
CA ASN A 128 -25.73 16.92 2.41
C ASN A 128 -24.39 16.66 1.70
N LEU A 129 -23.27 16.56 2.45
CA LEU A 129 -21.97 16.30 1.86
C LEU A 129 -21.91 14.92 1.19
N PHE A 130 -22.30 13.86 1.88
CA PHE A 130 -22.12 12.48 1.39
C PHE A 130 -23.16 12.08 0.34
N TYR A 131 -24.41 12.52 0.48
CA TYR A 131 -25.47 12.13 -0.45
C TYR A 131 -25.59 13.12 -1.63
N ASP A 132 -25.63 14.43 -1.35
CA ASP A 132 -25.93 15.41 -2.39
C ASP A 132 -24.69 15.87 -3.15
N ILE A 133 -23.59 16.21 -2.44
CA ILE A 133 -22.39 16.78 -3.08
C ILE A 133 -21.52 15.67 -3.67
N LEU A 134 -21.16 14.67 -2.86
CA LEU A 134 -20.21 13.63 -3.26
C LEU A 134 -20.90 12.42 -3.94
N ASN A 135 -22.20 12.27 -3.76
CA ASN A 135 -22.98 11.13 -4.25
C ASN A 135 -22.26 9.80 -4.02
N VAL A 136 -21.84 9.59 -2.75
CA VAL A 136 -20.98 8.46 -2.39
C VAL A 136 -21.68 7.14 -2.62
N GLU A 137 -22.97 7.04 -2.34
CA GLU A 137 -23.73 5.79 -2.52
C GLU A 137 -23.68 5.26 -3.95
N PHE A 138 -23.79 6.16 -4.93
CA PHE A 138 -23.73 5.79 -6.34
C PHE A 138 -22.34 5.33 -6.76
N ASN A 139 -21.32 6.02 -6.26
CA ASN A 139 -19.93 5.78 -6.67
C ASN A 139 -19.24 4.67 -5.89
N LEU A 140 -19.73 4.33 -4.68
CA LEU A 140 -19.05 3.45 -3.73
C LEU A 140 -18.75 2.06 -4.30
N TRP A 141 -19.67 1.49 -5.06
CA TRP A 141 -19.47 0.21 -5.71
C TRP A 141 -18.26 0.22 -6.66
N SER A 142 -18.21 1.21 -7.53
CA SER A 142 -17.11 1.36 -8.49
C SER A 142 -15.76 1.61 -7.78
N TRP A 143 -15.76 2.43 -6.73
CA TRP A 143 -14.57 2.70 -5.93
C TRP A 143 -14.09 1.45 -5.20
N THR A 144 -15.00 0.70 -4.60
CA THR A 144 -14.69 -0.55 -3.91
C THR A 144 -14.14 -1.60 -4.89
N ARG A 145 -14.77 -1.78 -6.05
CA ARG A 145 -14.30 -2.71 -7.07
C ARG A 145 -12.87 -2.40 -7.51
N ASN A 146 -12.59 -1.12 -7.77
CA ASN A 146 -11.23 -0.69 -8.14
C ASN A 146 -10.23 -0.89 -7.00
N MET A 147 -10.61 -0.61 -5.76
CA MET A 147 -9.77 -0.85 -4.59
C MET A 147 -9.47 -2.34 -4.40
N VAL A 148 -10.44 -3.22 -4.58
CA VAL A 148 -10.27 -4.68 -4.49
C VAL A 148 -9.35 -5.19 -5.60
N LYS A 149 -9.49 -4.66 -6.82
CA LYS A 149 -8.70 -5.04 -8.00
C LYS A 149 -7.24 -4.64 -7.88
N TYR A 150 -6.95 -3.39 -7.49
CA TYR A 150 -5.57 -2.87 -7.47
C TYR A 150 -4.92 -2.88 -6.08
N GLY A 151 -5.72 -3.04 -5.03
CA GLY A 151 -5.26 -2.92 -3.64
C GLY A 151 -5.21 -1.50 -3.12
N ASP A 152 -5.16 -0.51 -4.02
CA ASP A 152 -5.12 0.92 -3.75
C ASP A 152 -6.20 1.65 -4.55
N PHE A 153 -6.73 2.73 -3.96
CA PHE A 153 -7.64 3.63 -4.65
C PHE A 153 -7.46 5.05 -4.15
N PHE A 154 -7.40 6.02 -5.05
CA PHE A 154 -7.11 7.41 -4.75
C PHE A 154 -8.26 8.30 -5.20
N LEU A 155 -8.69 9.21 -4.32
CA LEU A 155 -9.67 10.25 -4.62
C LEU A 155 -9.05 11.62 -4.39
N LEU A 156 -9.06 12.46 -5.41
CA LEU A 156 -8.70 13.86 -5.30
C LEU A 156 -9.92 14.64 -4.82
N GLN A 157 -9.75 15.40 -3.76
CA GLN A 157 -10.76 16.30 -3.21
C GLN A 157 -10.58 17.69 -3.80
N GLU A 158 -11.61 18.22 -4.42
CA GLU A 158 -11.66 19.62 -4.85
C GLU A 158 -12.18 20.48 -3.71
N ILE A 159 -11.28 21.23 -3.09
CA ILE A 159 -11.56 22.05 -1.91
C ILE A 159 -11.61 23.52 -2.33
N GLN A 160 -12.73 24.18 -2.06
CA GLN A 160 -12.88 25.61 -2.28
C GLN A 160 -12.85 26.36 -0.94
N PRO A 161 -12.02 27.41 -0.81
CA PRO A 161 -12.01 28.23 0.39
C PRO A 161 -13.41 28.81 0.70
N GLY A 162 -13.91 28.55 1.89
CA GLY A 162 -15.23 29.02 2.35
C GLY A 162 -16.41 28.09 2.04
N ALA A 163 -16.32 27.22 1.04
CA ALA A 163 -17.37 26.25 0.73
C ALA A 163 -17.04 24.82 1.20
N GLY A 164 -15.74 24.52 1.42
CA GLY A 164 -15.30 23.18 1.78
C GLY A 164 -15.08 22.29 0.57
N ILE A 165 -15.39 21.00 0.70
CA ILE A 165 -15.26 20.01 -0.37
C ILE A 165 -16.46 20.17 -1.30
N ILE A 166 -16.18 20.43 -2.58
CA ILE A 166 -17.21 20.59 -3.60
C ILE A 166 -17.33 19.40 -4.55
N ASN A 167 -16.27 18.61 -4.67
CA ASN A 167 -16.27 17.45 -5.57
C ASN A 167 -15.15 16.47 -5.19
N VAL A 168 -15.26 15.22 -5.65
CA VAL A 168 -14.20 14.22 -5.58
C VAL A 168 -13.99 13.59 -6.95
N LYS A 169 -12.72 13.44 -7.35
CA LYS A 169 -12.34 12.82 -8.63
C LYS A 169 -11.46 11.60 -8.37
N PRO A 170 -11.77 10.44 -8.97
CA PRO A 170 -10.87 9.30 -8.90
C PRO A 170 -9.57 9.61 -9.66
N LEU A 171 -8.44 9.34 -9.02
CA LEU A 171 -7.13 9.42 -9.65
C LEU A 171 -6.70 8.05 -10.18
N PRO A 172 -6.03 8.01 -11.34
CA PRO A 172 -5.51 6.76 -11.89
C PRO A 172 -4.45 6.15 -10.98
N VAL A 173 -4.64 4.90 -10.57
CA VAL A 173 -3.71 4.20 -9.68
C VAL A 173 -2.33 4.01 -10.32
N TYR A 174 -2.27 3.89 -11.65
CA TYR A 174 -1.05 3.78 -12.45
C TYR A 174 -0.14 5.00 -12.36
N GLU A 175 -0.72 6.19 -12.16
CA GLU A 175 -0.06 7.48 -12.28
C GLU A 175 0.13 8.16 -10.93
N THR A 176 -0.54 7.64 -9.90
CA THR A 176 -0.50 8.22 -8.56
C THR A 176 0.58 7.55 -7.72
N GLU A 177 1.50 8.36 -7.26
CA GLU A 177 2.63 8.00 -6.42
C GLU A 177 2.48 8.62 -5.04
N ARG A 178 2.66 7.82 -4.01
CA ARG A 178 2.71 8.29 -2.63
C ARG A 178 4.15 8.56 -2.23
N LEU A 179 4.45 9.80 -1.88
CA LEU A 179 5.76 10.25 -1.42
C LEU A 179 5.76 10.33 0.10
N GLU A 180 6.65 9.56 0.73
CA GLU A 180 6.87 9.59 2.17
C GLU A 180 8.18 10.32 2.50
N ASN A 181 8.32 10.80 3.74
CA ASN A 181 9.52 11.51 4.22
C ASN A 181 9.88 12.77 3.41
N THR A 182 8.89 13.45 2.88
CA THR A 182 9.10 14.66 2.06
C THR A 182 9.52 15.86 2.90
N ASP A 183 9.08 15.91 4.15
CA ASP A 183 9.41 16.99 5.10
C ASP A 183 10.46 16.50 6.11
N PRO A 184 11.65 17.14 6.18
CA PRO A 184 12.69 16.80 7.15
C PRO A 184 12.23 16.97 8.61
N ASN A 185 11.30 17.90 8.87
CA ASN A 185 10.79 18.19 10.20
C ASN A 185 9.68 17.21 10.63
N ASN A 186 8.95 16.66 9.67
CA ASN A 186 7.85 15.73 9.93
C ASN A 186 7.94 14.48 9.04
N PRO A 187 8.66 13.43 9.48
CA PRO A 187 8.87 12.22 8.68
C PRO A 187 7.59 11.42 8.40
N ASN A 188 6.48 11.73 9.08
CA ASN A 188 5.19 11.10 8.84
C ASN A 188 4.34 11.85 7.81
N TYR A 189 4.85 12.98 7.30
CA TYR A 189 4.12 13.76 6.31
C TYR A 189 4.18 13.08 4.95
N VAL A 190 3.02 12.95 4.32
CA VAL A 190 2.85 12.27 3.05
C VAL A 190 2.37 13.27 2.01
N LYS A 191 2.96 13.23 0.83
CA LYS A 191 2.48 13.92 -0.38
C LYS A 191 2.11 12.90 -1.44
N PHE A 192 1.29 13.33 -2.37
CA PHE A 192 0.92 12.51 -3.52
C PHE A 192 1.37 13.21 -4.80
N LYS A 193 2.00 12.45 -5.68
CA LYS A 193 2.43 12.93 -6.99
C LYS A 193 1.60 12.24 -8.06
N VAL A 194 1.06 13.02 -8.97
CA VAL A 194 0.29 12.51 -10.12
C VAL A 194 1.07 12.83 -11.39
N MET A 195 1.40 11.80 -12.20
CA MET A 195 2.28 11.98 -13.37
C MET A 195 1.61 12.80 -14.48
N HIS A 196 0.33 12.49 -14.79
CA HIS A 196 -0.45 13.21 -15.79
C HIS A 196 -1.62 13.89 -15.10
N ASP A 197 -1.32 14.97 -14.39
CA ASP A 197 -2.32 15.69 -13.63
C ASP A 197 -3.19 16.57 -14.56
N PRO A 198 -4.50 16.36 -14.59
CA PRO A 198 -5.41 17.19 -15.37
C PRO A 198 -5.45 18.65 -14.91
N ASN A 199 -5.09 18.92 -13.64
CA ASN A 199 -5.05 20.26 -13.07
C ASN A 199 -3.69 20.94 -13.21
N GLY A 200 -2.65 20.22 -13.67
CA GLY A 200 -1.30 20.75 -13.87
C GLY A 200 -0.51 21.04 -12.59
N LYS A 201 -1.03 20.67 -11.40
CA LYS A 201 -0.37 20.90 -10.10
C LYS A 201 0.77 19.89 -9.86
N GLY A 202 0.59 18.67 -10.30
CA GLY A 202 1.57 17.57 -10.23
C GLY A 202 1.80 16.98 -8.84
N GLU A 203 1.76 17.77 -7.77
CA GLU A 203 1.91 17.33 -6.38
C GLU A 203 0.75 17.84 -5.52
N TYR A 204 0.24 16.97 -4.68
CA TYR A 204 -0.89 17.20 -3.80
C TYR A 204 -0.51 16.94 -2.35
N GLU A 205 -1.09 17.70 -1.46
CA GLU A 205 -0.92 17.58 -0.02
C GLU A 205 -1.78 16.44 0.54
N ASN A 206 -1.45 15.98 1.73
CA ASN A 206 -2.14 14.87 2.39
C ASN A 206 -3.65 15.08 2.57
N TYR A 207 -4.10 16.32 2.75
CA TYR A 207 -5.51 16.64 2.92
C TYR A 207 -6.28 16.79 1.59
N GLU A 208 -5.59 16.84 0.45
CA GLU A 208 -6.21 16.94 -0.88
C GLU A 208 -6.50 15.57 -1.50
N VAL A 209 -5.82 14.51 -1.07
CA VAL A 209 -5.98 13.17 -1.62
C VAL A 209 -6.34 12.17 -0.54
N VAL A 210 -7.45 11.47 -0.74
CA VAL A 210 -7.84 10.35 0.10
C VAL A 210 -7.28 9.06 -0.51
N HIS A 211 -6.49 8.34 0.27
CA HIS A 211 -5.91 7.08 -0.13
C HIS A 211 -6.58 5.91 0.60
N PHE A 212 -7.40 5.17 -0.11
CA PHE A 212 -7.95 3.90 0.35
C PHE A 212 -7.01 2.77 -0.02
N ARG A 213 -6.74 1.89 0.93
CA ARG A 213 -5.87 0.73 0.68
C ARG A 213 -6.36 -0.50 1.42
N LEU A 214 -6.23 -1.65 0.77
CA LEU A 214 -6.42 -2.93 1.43
C LEU A 214 -5.17 -3.27 2.23
N LEU A 215 -5.33 -3.33 3.55
CA LEU A 215 -4.24 -3.70 4.45
C LEU A 215 -3.89 -5.17 4.25
N SER A 216 -2.62 -5.43 4.08
CA SER A 216 -2.05 -6.76 3.90
C SER A 216 -0.67 -6.82 4.55
N ASP A 217 0.04 -7.90 4.29
CA ASP A 217 1.41 -8.12 4.75
C ASP A 217 2.35 -6.94 4.47
N THR A 218 3.41 -6.85 5.26
CA THR A 218 4.38 -5.75 5.26
C THR A 218 5.10 -5.52 3.93
N ASN A 219 5.08 -6.49 3.01
CA ASN A 219 5.83 -6.44 1.75
C ASN A 219 5.28 -5.41 0.74
N PHE A 220 4.04 -4.98 0.89
CA PHE A 220 3.38 -4.02 -0.03
C PHE A 220 3.34 -2.60 0.53
N LEU A 221 3.78 -2.38 1.76
CA LEU A 221 3.82 -1.04 2.34
C LEU A 221 4.71 -0.09 1.51
N PRO A 222 4.29 1.16 1.31
CA PRO A 222 3.17 1.89 1.91
C PRO A 222 1.82 1.69 1.21
N TYR A 223 1.75 0.85 0.21
CA TYR A 223 0.56 0.58 -0.60
C TYR A 223 -0.23 -0.61 -0.09
N GLY A 224 -1.42 -0.82 -0.66
CA GLY A 224 -2.25 -1.98 -0.41
C GLY A 224 -1.88 -3.17 -1.30
N LYS A 225 -2.44 -4.33 -1.00
CA LYS A 225 -2.31 -5.54 -1.80
C LYS A 225 -3.64 -5.88 -2.44
N ALA A 226 -3.65 -6.08 -3.75
CA ALA A 226 -4.84 -6.53 -4.47
C ALA A 226 -5.35 -7.88 -3.95
N MET A 227 -6.66 -8.07 -3.91
CA MET A 227 -7.26 -9.35 -3.52
C MET A 227 -6.87 -10.48 -4.46
N ILE A 228 -6.71 -10.16 -5.76
CA ILE A 228 -6.38 -11.13 -6.80
C ILE A 228 -4.88 -11.47 -6.90
N GLU A 229 -4.00 -10.77 -6.14
CA GLU A 229 -2.55 -11.01 -6.20
C GLU A 229 -2.18 -12.47 -5.91
N ASN A 230 -2.83 -13.09 -4.96
CA ASN A 230 -2.53 -14.48 -4.60
C ASN A 230 -2.83 -15.46 -5.75
N GLY A 231 -3.79 -15.13 -6.62
CA GLY A 231 -4.16 -15.93 -7.79
C GLY A 231 -3.29 -15.69 -9.03
N ARG A 232 -2.55 -14.57 -9.07
CA ARG A 232 -1.82 -14.10 -10.26
C ARG A 232 -0.86 -15.14 -10.85
N ARG A 233 -0.10 -15.83 -10.01
CA ARG A 233 0.83 -16.87 -10.45
C ARG A 233 0.10 -18.04 -11.12
N ILE A 234 -0.98 -18.50 -10.50
CA ILE A 234 -1.77 -19.65 -10.99
C ILE A 234 -2.45 -19.26 -12.31
N TRP A 235 -3.03 -18.07 -12.37
CA TRP A 235 -3.65 -17.53 -13.58
C TRP A 235 -2.67 -17.51 -14.78
N LYS A 236 -1.43 -17.02 -14.59
CA LYS A 236 -0.38 -17.06 -15.63
C LYS A 236 -0.07 -18.49 -16.09
N GLN A 237 -0.03 -19.45 -15.16
CA GLN A 237 0.22 -20.84 -15.50
C GLN A 237 -0.94 -21.45 -16.31
N VAL A 238 -2.19 -21.14 -15.94
CA VAL A 238 -3.38 -21.60 -16.66
C VAL A 238 -3.40 -21.03 -18.08
N SER A 239 -3.18 -19.74 -18.26
CA SER A 239 -3.12 -19.11 -19.57
C SER A 239 -2.07 -19.76 -20.47
N LEU A 240 -0.86 -20.03 -19.96
CA LEU A 240 0.18 -20.74 -20.72
C LEU A 240 -0.23 -22.17 -21.08
N MET A 241 -0.95 -22.86 -20.21
CA MET A 241 -1.44 -24.22 -20.48
C MET A 241 -2.53 -24.23 -21.56
N GLU A 242 -3.42 -23.25 -21.54
CA GLU A 242 -4.46 -23.07 -22.57
C GLU A 242 -3.85 -22.82 -23.94
N ASP A 243 -2.87 -21.91 -24.04
CA ASP A 243 -2.12 -21.64 -25.26
C ASP A 243 -1.39 -22.90 -25.77
N ALA A 244 -0.71 -23.61 -24.87
CA ALA A 244 -0.02 -24.86 -25.22
C ALA A 244 -0.97 -25.95 -25.72
N MET A 245 -2.16 -26.08 -25.11
CA MET A 245 -3.19 -27.02 -25.55
C MET A 245 -3.72 -26.65 -26.95
N LEU A 246 -3.93 -25.36 -27.21
CA LEU A 246 -4.40 -24.89 -28.51
C LEU A 246 -3.37 -25.23 -29.62
N ILE A 247 -2.09 -24.89 -29.37
CA ILE A 247 -1.00 -25.18 -30.30
C ILE A 247 -0.89 -26.68 -30.55
N HIS A 248 -0.94 -27.51 -29.50
CA HIS A 248 -0.87 -28.94 -29.62
C HIS A 248 -2.02 -29.54 -30.46
N ARG A 249 -3.24 -29.00 -30.32
CA ARG A 249 -4.39 -29.43 -31.13
C ARG A 249 -4.24 -29.07 -32.60
N ILE A 250 -3.76 -27.84 -32.87
CA ILE A 250 -3.53 -27.37 -34.24
C ILE A 250 -2.45 -28.23 -34.93
N MET A 251 -1.34 -28.53 -34.22
CA MET A 251 -0.24 -29.32 -34.79
C MET A 251 -0.59 -30.80 -34.98
N ARG A 252 -1.58 -31.33 -34.26
CA ARG A 252 -2.03 -32.72 -34.37
C ARG A 252 -3.36 -32.88 -35.07
N ALA A 253 -3.95 -31.80 -35.59
CA ALA A 253 -5.14 -31.94 -36.44
C ALA A 253 -4.78 -32.78 -37.64
N PRO A 254 -5.49 -33.90 -37.93
CA PRO A 254 -5.29 -34.64 -39.18
C PRO A 254 -5.71 -33.75 -40.34
N ASP A 255 -4.94 -33.80 -41.41
CA ASP A 255 -5.25 -33.16 -42.70
C ASP A 255 -6.59 -33.69 -43.26
#